data_65050be1be57e7a89d3d9f8cc78e8d86
#
_entry.id   65050be1be57e7a89d3d9f8cc78e8d86
#
_cell.length_a   1.000
_cell.length_b   1.000
_cell.length_c   1.000
_cell.angle_alpha   90.00
_cell.angle_beta   90.00
_cell.angle_gamma   90.00
#
_symmetry.space_group_name_H-M   'P 1'
#
loop_
_entity.id
_entity.type
_entity.pdbx_description
1 polymer ?
#
loop_
_entity_poly.entity_id
_entity_poly.type
_entity_poly.pdbx_seq_one_letter_code
_entity_poly.pdbx_strand_id
1 'polypeptide(L)'
;AAEVNGEGIFIEFNKEMLSKWLGISAVKDISERYAESYKDFCQSKGWTITSVRNAVYVLMHTFAHLLIKQMSMSSGYSSSAIRERIYFGDNMAGILLYTGSADKEGSLGGLVELGSISQLTGIMRDAFQEALVCTNDPECMSNMPAGKNSNGAACHSCCMISETACENGNRMLDRGLVVPIPGREDNAYFRELVNDLCQVDL
;
A
#
# COMPACT_ATOMS: atom_id res chain seq x y z
N ALA A 1 25.05 -18.18 2.69
CA ALA A 1 23.70 -17.83 2.24
C ALA A 1 23.02 -19.10 1.78
N ALA A 2 21.81 -19.37 2.24
CA ALA A 2 20.98 -20.44 1.73
C ALA A 2 20.12 -19.89 0.58
N GLU A 3 19.98 -20.64 -0.49
CA GLU A 3 19.06 -20.34 -1.57
C GLU A 3 17.64 -20.62 -1.07
N VAL A 4 16.78 -19.62 -1.17
CA VAL A 4 15.37 -19.73 -0.78
C VAL A 4 14.54 -19.49 -2.02
N ASN A 5 13.78 -20.51 -2.42
CA ASN A 5 12.82 -20.40 -3.51
C ASN A 5 11.48 -19.94 -2.92
N GLY A 6 10.92 -18.89 -3.47
CA GLY A 6 9.61 -18.36 -3.12
C GLY A 6 8.77 -18.13 -4.38
N GLU A 7 7.49 -17.89 -4.19
CA GLU A 7 6.57 -17.46 -5.23
C GLU A 7 6.14 -16.01 -4.99
N GLY A 8 5.68 -15.32 -6.03
CA GLY A 8 5.26 -13.94 -5.87
C GLY A 8 4.42 -13.43 -7.03
N ILE A 9 3.75 -12.30 -6.77
CA ILE A 9 2.97 -11.54 -7.73
C ILE A 9 3.63 -10.17 -7.87
N PHE A 10 3.98 -9.78 -9.09
CA PHE A 10 4.45 -8.43 -9.38
C PHE A 10 3.34 -7.61 -10.02
N ILE A 11 3.06 -6.44 -9.45
CA ILE A 11 2.04 -5.49 -9.94
C ILE A 11 2.76 -4.20 -10.33
N GLU A 12 2.67 -3.84 -11.61
CA GLU A 12 3.22 -2.60 -12.13
C GLU A 12 2.12 -1.54 -12.28
N PHE A 13 2.43 -0.32 -11.86
CA PHE A 13 1.54 0.83 -11.99
C PHE A 13 1.77 1.53 -13.33
N ASN A 14 0.69 1.93 -13.99
CA ASN A 14 0.76 2.70 -15.22
C ASN A 14 1.32 4.11 -14.96
N LYS A 15 2.46 4.42 -15.56
CA LYS A 15 3.19 5.68 -15.34
C LYS A 15 2.42 6.92 -15.80
N GLU A 16 1.67 6.81 -16.89
CA GLU A 16 0.85 7.92 -17.40
C GLU A 16 -0.30 8.23 -16.44
N MET A 17 -0.95 7.20 -15.89
CA MET A 17 -2.00 7.37 -14.88
C MET A 17 -1.43 7.96 -13.58
N LEU A 18 -0.27 7.49 -13.12
CA LEU A 18 0.41 8.07 -11.96
C LEU A 18 0.76 9.54 -12.18
N SER A 19 1.24 9.89 -13.39
CA SER A 19 1.57 11.29 -13.73
C SER A 19 0.33 12.19 -13.75
N LYS A 20 -0.79 11.71 -14.29
CA LYS A 20 -2.06 12.43 -14.29
C LYS A 20 -2.56 12.63 -12.86
N TRP A 21 -2.53 11.60 -12.03
CA TRP A 21 -2.92 11.64 -10.63
C TRP A 21 -2.06 12.61 -9.82
N LEU A 22 -0.74 12.59 -9.97
CA LEU A 22 0.18 13.56 -9.37
C LEU A 22 -0.07 15.00 -9.86
N GLY A 23 -0.73 15.18 -10.99
CA GLY A 23 -1.15 16.48 -11.52
C GLY A 23 -2.31 17.13 -10.76
N ILE A 24 -3.09 16.37 -9.98
CA ILE A 24 -4.21 16.86 -9.16
C ILE A 24 -3.67 17.73 -8.02
N SER A 25 -4.24 18.92 -7.79
CA SER A 25 -3.75 19.87 -6.79
C SER A 25 -3.70 19.27 -5.39
N ALA A 26 -4.77 18.60 -4.96
CA ALA A 26 -4.85 17.95 -3.65
C ALA A 26 -3.77 16.86 -3.48
N VAL A 27 -3.43 16.15 -4.56
CA VAL A 27 -2.38 15.12 -4.55
C VAL A 27 -0.98 15.75 -4.50
N LYS A 28 -0.76 16.89 -5.16
CA LYS A 28 0.51 17.63 -5.06
C LYS A 28 0.78 18.06 -3.63
N ASP A 29 -0.21 18.68 -2.99
CA ASP A 29 -0.09 19.20 -1.63
C ASP A 29 0.24 18.08 -0.63
N ILE A 30 -0.47 16.95 -0.72
CA ILE A 30 -0.20 15.81 0.17
C ILE A 30 1.14 15.14 -0.16
N SER A 31 1.54 15.10 -1.43
CA SER A 31 2.82 14.54 -1.88
C SER A 31 4.01 15.31 -1.31
N GLU A 32 3.93 16.63 -1.27
CA GLU A 32 4.95 17.50 -0.66
C GLU A 32 5.06 17.24 0.86
N ARG A 33 3.92 17.12 1.56
CA ARG A 33 3.90 16.78 2.99
C ARG A 33 4.56 15.44 3.28
N TYR A 34 4.33 14.40 2.46
CA TYR A 34 5.01 13.12 2.60
C TYR A 34 6.52 13.23 2.37
N ALA A 35 6.92 14.00 1.36
CA ALA A 35 8.33 14.22 1.06
C ALA A 35 9.06 14.95 2.20
N GLU A 36 8.43 15.94 2.81
CA GLU A 36 8.96 16.67 3.97
C GLU A 36 9.04 15.78 5.21
N SER A 37 7.94 15.10 5.56
CA SER A 37 7.91 14.18 6.71
C SER A 37 8.94 13.05 6.59
N TYR A 38 9.17 12.53 5.38
CA TYR A 38 10.23 11.54 5.14
C TYR A 38 11.63 12.13 5.37
N LYS A 39 11.88 13.37 4.93
CA LYS A 39 13.15 14.07 5.18
C LYS A 39 13.38 14.27 6.68
N ASP A 40 12.38 14.75 7.39
CA ASP A 40 12.45 14.97 8.85
C ASP A 40 12.74 13.66 9.60
N PHE A 41 12.07 12.59 9.20
CA PHE A 41 12.32 11.26 9.75
C PHE A 41 13.77 10.80 9.50
N CYS A 42 14.27 10.89 8.27
CA CYS A 42 15.65 10.50 7.94
C CYS A 42 16.67 11.32 8.72
N GLN A 43 16.46 12.65 8.80
CA GLN A 43 17.33 13.54 9.58
C GLN A 43 17.34 13.15 11.05
N SER A 44 16.17 12.83 11.64
CA SER A 44 16.08 12.40 13.04
C SER A 44 16.84 11.12 13.36
N LYS A 45 17.11 10.30 12.34
CA LYS A 45 17.85 9.04 12.44
C LYS A 45 19.31 9.17 11.98
N GLY A 46 19.73 10.33 11.48
CA GLY A 46 21.05 10.53 10.89
C GLY A 46 21.25 9.75 9.58
N TRP A 47 20.17 9.45 8.86
CA TRP A 47 20.23 8.69 7.61
C TRP A 47 20.45 9.59 6.41
N THR A 48 21.31 9.16 5.48
CA THR A 48 21.47 9.83 4.19
C THR A 48 20.26 9.54 3.29
N ILE A 49 19.65 10.60 2.75
CA ILE A 49 18.53 10.49 1.84
C ILE A 49 19.05 10.19 0.44
N THR A 50 18.82 8.99 -0.05
CA THR A 50 19.18 8.55 -1.41
C THR A 50 18.08 8.78 -2.43
N SER A 51 16.82 8.75 -1.99
CA SER A 51 15.63 9.02 -2.79
C SER A 51 14.54 9.58 -1.89
N VAL A 52 13.87 10.65 -2.33
CA VAL A 52 12.78 11.25 -1.57
C VAL A 52 11.49 10.49 -1.87
N ARG A 53 10.90 9.90 -0.85
CA ARG A 53 9.61 9.21 -0.96
C ARG A 53 8.47 10.23 -0.95
N ASN A 54 7.51 10.06 -1.82
CA ASN A 54 6.37 10.94 -2.03
C ASN A 54 5.04 10.16 -2.03
N ALA A 55 3.94 10.78 -2.46
CA ALA A 55 2.62 10.14 -2.50
C ALA A 55 2.59 8.84 -3.34
N VAL A 56 3.39 8.72 -4.40
CA VAL A 56 3.46 7.48 -5.20
C VAL A 56 4.02 6.31 -4.37
N TYR A 57 5.07 6.55 -3.60
CA TYR A 57 5.59 5.52 -2.69
C TYR A 57 4.54 5.10 -1.67
N VAL A 58 3.85 6.08 -1.05
CA VAL A 58 2.82 5.84 -0.04
C VAL A 58 1.64 5.08 -0.62
N LEU A 59 1.19 5.45 -1.83
CA LEU A 59 0.15 4.73 -2.56
C LEU A 59 0.51 3.25 -2.76
N MET A 60 1.68 2.99 -3.35
CA MET A 60 2.14 1.62 -3.64
C MET A 60 2.29 0.79 -2.36
N HIS A 61 2.90 1.37 -1.33
CA HIS A 61 3.13 0.72 -0.05
C HIS A 61 1.81 0.39 0.66
N THR A 62 0.87 1.36 0.71
CA THR A 62 -0.43 1.12 1.32
C THR A 62 -1.23 0.08 0.55
N PHE A 63 -1.24 0.16 -0.77
CA PHE A 63 -1.94 -0.82 -1.60
C PHE A 63 -1.37 -2.24 -1.42
N ALA A 64 -0.04 -2.39 -1.31
CA ALA A 64 0.59 -3.67 -0.98
C ALA A 64 0.06 -4.24 0.35
N HIS A 65 -0.03 -3.40 1.39
CA HIS A 65 -0.55 -3.80 2.70
C HIS A 65 -2.02 -4.25 2.64
N LEU A 66 -2.87 -3.51 1.94
CA LEU A 66 -4.27 -3.85 1.77
C LEU A 66 -4.44 -5.21 1.06
N LEU A 67 -3.65 -5.45 0.00
CA LEU A 67 -3.64 -6.72 -0.69
C LEU A 67 -3.13 -7.87 0.20
N ILE A 68 -2.04 -7.69 0.95
CA ILE A 68 -1.50 -8.71 1.86
C ILE A 68 -2.55 -9.12 2.88
N LYS A 69 -3.28 -8.16 3.48
CA LYS A 69 -4.37 -8.45 4.42
C LYS A 69 -5.43 -9.36 3.78
N GLN A 70 -5.93 -9.01 2.61
CA GLN A 70 -6.97 -9.78 1.93
C GLN A 70 -6.48 -11.13 1.43
N MET A 71 -5.26 -11.20 0.87
CA MET A 71 -4.65 -12.46 0.45
C MET A 71 -4.47 -13.41 1.64
N SER A 72 -4.04 -12.89 2.80
CA SER A 72 -3.92 -13.70 4.03
C SER A 72 -5.27 -14.26 4.48
N MET A 73 -6.34 -13.48 4.39
CA MET A 73 -7.69 -13.92 4.76
C MET A 73 -8.24 -14.96 3.77
N SER A 74 -8.01 -14.76 2.48
CA SER A 74 -8.57 -15.59 1.40
C SER A 74 -7.84 -16.92 1.21
N SER A 75 -6.54 -16.97 1.50
CA SER A 75 -5.68 -18.13 1.17
C SER A 75 -5.21 -18.92 2.38
N GLY A 76 -5.52 -18.46 3.61
CA GLY A 76 -5.04 -19.10 4.84
C GLY A 76 -3.55 -18.91 5.11
N TYR A 77 -2.83 -18.10 4.33
CA TYR A 77 -1.48 -17.67 4.68
C TYR A 77 -1.51 -16.84 5.96
N SER A 78 -0.53 -17.02 6.82
CA SER A 78 -0.35 -16.09 7.94
C SER A 78 0.03 -14.71 7.40
N SER A 79 -0.41 -13.64 8.06
CA SER A 79 -0.09 -12.25 7.68
C SER A 79 1.41 -11.92 7.72
N SER A 80 2.24 -12.80 8.28
CA SER A 80 3.70 -12.70 8.29
C SER A 80 4.36 -13.54 7.19
N ALA A 81 3.62 -14.40 6.50
CA ALA A 81 4.15 -15.27 5.44
C ALA A 81 4.31 -14.52 4.11
N ILE A 82 3.37 -13.61 3.80
CA ILE A 82 3.43 -12.77 2.60
C ILE A 82 4.19 -11.49 2.94
N ARG A 83 5.22 -11.18 2.16
CA ARG A 83 6.06 -10.00 2.28
C ARG A 83 5.90 -9.09 1.10
N GLU A 84 6.28 -7.82 1.28
CA GLU A 84 6.30 -6.85 0.20
C GLU A 84 7.71 -6.44 -0.17
N ARG A 85 7.84 -5.97 -1.42
CA ARG A 85 8.97 -5.18 -1.91
C ARG A 85 8.44 -4.06 -2.79
N ILE A 86 8.81 -2.82 -2.48
CA ILE A 86 8.38 -1.64 -3.25
C ILE A 86 9.49 -1.24 -4.22
N TYR A 87 9.17 -1.24 -5.51
CA TYR A 87 10.04 -0.75 -6.58
C TYR A 87 9.65 0.67 -6.93
N PHE A 88 10.39 1.63 -6.41
CA PHE A 88 10.13 3.05 -6.54
C PHE A 88 11.37 3.79 -7.05
N GLY A 89 11.24 4.55 -8.13
CA GLY A 89 12.32 5.32 -8.75
C GLY A 89 11.89 5.93 -10.07
N ASP A 90 12.79 6.62 -10.77
CA ASP A 90 12.50 7.37 -12.00
C ASP A 90 11.83 6.51 -13.09
N ASN A 91 12.19 5.23 -13.16
CA ASN A 91 11.66 4.29 -14.15
C ASN A 91 10.95 3.07 -13.53
N MET A 92 10.72 3.08 -12.22
CA MET A 92 10.12 1.96 -11.51
C MET A 92 8.93 2.44 -10.67
N ALA A 93 7.77 1.82 -10.90
CA ALA A 93 6.58 2.00 -10.09
C ALA A 93 5.85 0.66 -9.99
N GLY A 94 6.22 -0.16 -9.01
CA GLY A 94 5.64 -1.48 -8.86
C GLY A 94 5.80 -2.05 -7.44
N ILE A 95 5.03 -3.08 -7.17
CA ILE A 95 5.07 -3.84 -5.92
C ILE A 95 5.27 -5.32 -6.22
N LEU A 96 6.10 -5.98 -5.44
CA LEU A 96 6.23 -7.43 -5.42
C LEU A 96 5.69 -7.95 -4.09
N LEU A 97 4.66 -8.78 -4.15
CA LEU A 97 4.16 -9.55 -3.02
C LEU A 97 4.71 -10.97 -3.14
N TYR A 98 5.38 -11.48 -2.11
CA TYR A 98 6.07 -12.76 -2.21
C TYR A 98 6.10 -13.52 -0.90
N THR A 99 6.24 -14.84 -0.98
CA THR A 99 6.45 -15.71 0.19
C THR A 99 7.94 -15.90 0.44
N GLY A 100 8.34 -15.85 1.71
CA GLY A 100 9.74 -15.94 2.12
C GLY A 100 10.29 -17.36 2.31
N SER A 101 9.44 -18.38 2.26
CA SER A 101 9.86 -19.79 2.31
C SER A 101 8.74 -20.70 1.77
N ALA A 102 9.14 -21.66 0.95
CA ALA A 102 8.24 -22.68 0.38
C ALA A 102 7.79 -23.74 1.40
N ASP A 103 8.34 -23.76 2.60
CA ASP A 103 8.42 -25.00 3.37
C ASP A 103 7.39 -25.17 4.48
N LYS A 104 6.55 -24.20 4.80
CA LYS A 104 5.80 -24.34 6.05
C LYS A 104 4.28 -24.14 6.03
N GLU A 105 3.68 -23.47 5.05
CA GLU A 105 2.26 -23.10 5.17
C GLU A 105 1.41 -23.20 3.88
N GLY A 106 1.85 -23.88 2.84
CA GLY A 106 1.02 -24.03 1.66
C GLY A 106 1.71 -24.77 0.51
N SER A 107 0.92 -25.34 -0.38
CA SER A 107 1.42 -25.87 -1.65
C SER A 107 2.02 -24.74 -2.48
N LEU A 108 3.20 -24.93 -3.08
CA LEU A 108 3.74 -24.07 -4.11
C LEU A 108 2.67 -23.80 -5.18
N GLY A 109 2.45 -22.52 -5.51
CA GLY A 109 1.46 -22.12 -6.50
C GLY A 109 0.25 -21.37 -5.92
N GLY A 110 0.03 -21.38 -4.61
CA GLY A 110 -1.13 -20.73 -4.00
C GLY A 110 -1.13 -19.21 -4.16
N LEU A 111 0.02 -18.55 -3.94
CA LEU A 111 0.11 -17.10 -4.10
C LEU A 111 0.04 -16.69 -5.58
N VAL A 112 0.69 -17.42 -6.47
CA VAL A 112 0.66 -17.16 -7.92
C VAL A 112 -0.75 -17.27 -8.48
N GLU A 113 -1.55 -18.23 -8.01
CA GLU A 113 -2.95 -18.39 -8.43
C GLU A 113 -3.81 -17.17 -8.04
N LEU A 114 -3.57 -16.57 -6.86
CA LEU A 114 -4.23 -15.33 -6.43
C LEU A 114 -3.91 -14.16 -7.36
N GLY A 115 -2.81 -14.21 -8.11
CA GLY A 115 -2.43 -13.23 -9.14
C GLY A 115 -3.20 -13.35 -10.46
N SER A 116 -4.04 -14.37 -10.63
CA SER A 116 -4.92 -14.44 -11.81
C SER A 116 -5.91 -13.28 -11.83
N ILE A 117 -6.28 -12.81 -13.03
CA ILE A 117 -7.13 -11.60 -13.18
C ILE A 117 -8.41 -11.71 -12.36
N SER A 118 -9.10 -12.86 -12.40
CA SER A 118 -10.36 -13.06 -11.68
C SER A 118 -10.19 -13.02 -10.15
N GLN A 119 -9.16 -13.68 -9.63
CA GLN A 119 -8.88 -13.73 -8.19
C GLN A 119 -8.39 -12.38 -7.68
N LEU A 120 -7.44 -11.76 -8.38
CA LEU A 120 -6.89 -10.47 -8.00
C LEU A 120 -7.96 -9.36 -8.00
N THR A 121 -8.87 -9.37 -8.99
CA THR A 121 -10.00 -8.41 -9.03
C THR A 121 -10.90 -8.57 -7.80
N GLY A 122 -11.22 -9.80 -7.40
CA GLY A 122 -11.99 -10.05 -6.18
C GLY A 122 -11.27 -9.56 -4.92
N ILE A 123 -9.97 -9.89 -4.80
CA ILE A 123 -9.13 -9.43 -3.69
C ILE A 123 -9.04 -7.91 -3.62
N MET A 124 -8.87 -7.25 -4.76
CA MET A 124 -8.83 -5.78 -4.84
C MET A 124 -10.16 -5.15 -4.40
N ARG A 125 -11.29 -5.69 -4.88
CA ARG A 125 -12.62 -5.21 -4.46
C ARG A 125 -12.77 -5.29 -2.95
N ASP A 126 -12.49 -6.47 -2.36
CA ASP A 126 -12.63 -6.69 -0.93
C ASP A 126 -11.67 -5.79 -0.12
N ALA A 127 -10.42 -5.62 -0.61
CA ALA A 127 -9.44 -4.71 -0.05
C ALA A 127 -9.90 -3.24 -0.06
N PHE A 128 -10.51 -2.80 -1.15
CA PHE A 128 -11.05 -1.45 -1.26
C PHE A 128 -12.26 -1.25 -0.34
N GLN A 129 -13.19 -2.20 -0.30
CA GLN A 129 -14.35 -2.13 0.59
C GLN A 129 -13.93 -2.01 2.06
N GLU A 130 -12.95 -2.81 2.51
CA GLU A 130 -12.44 -2.73 3.88
C GLU A 130 -11.69 -1.41 4.14
N ALA A 131 -11.01 -0.85 3.13
CA ALA A 131 -10.24 0.38 3.28
C ALA A 131 -11.11 1.65 3.30
N LEU A 132 -12.35 1.62 2.79
CA LEU A 132 -13.24 2.79 2.80
C LEU A 132 -13.58 3.26 4.22
N VAL A 133 -13.66 2.35 5.18
CA VAL A 133 -14.03 2.64 6.57
C VAL A 133 -13.02 2.03 7.53
N CYS A 134 -12.70 2.75 8.59
CA CYS A 134 -11.86 2.24 9.67
C CYS A 134 -12.63 2.30 11.00
N THR A 135 -12.51 1.28 11.82
CA THR A 135 -13.13 1.26 13.17
C THR A 135 -12.64 2.38 14.08
N ASN A 136 -11.51 2.99 13.76
CA ASN A 136 -10.92 4.12 14.47
C ASN A 136 -11.20 5.48 13.80
N ASP A 137 -12.15 5.57 12.88
CA ASP A 137 -12.60 6.85 12.35
C ASP A 137 -13.50 7.58 13.39
N PRO A 138 -13.43 8.91 13.48
CA PRO A 138 -12.74 9.84 12.57
C PRO A 138 -11.24 10.07 12.87
N GLU A 139 -10.70 9.60 13.98
CA GLU A 139 -9.30 9.87 14.36
C GLU A 139 -8.32 9.34 13.32
N CYS A 140 -8.55 8.12 12.81
CA CYS A 140 -7.67 7.52 11.81
C CYS A 140 -7.68 8.32 10.50
N MET A 141 -8.86 8.68 9.98
CA MET A 141 -8.99 9.41 8.71
C MET A 141 -8.45 10.84 8.77
N SER A 142 -8.48 11.48 9.95
CA SER A 142 -8.00 12.84 10.15
C SER A 142 -6.47 12.93 10.31
N ASN A 143 -5.80 11.78 10.48
CA ASN A 143 -4.35 11.76 10.64
C ASN A 143 -3.65 12.19 9.34
N MET A 144 -2.64 13.04 9.47
CA MET A 144 -1.86 13.60 8.37
C MET A 144 -0.36 13.49 8.65
N PRO A 145 0.48 13.30 7.63
CA PRO A 145 1.92 13.29 7.82
C PRO A 145 2.40 14.66 8.29
N ALA A 146 3.18 14.67 9.38
CA ALA A 146 3.79 15.88 9.91
C ALA A 146 5.01 15.56 10.78
N GLY A 147 6.12 16.24 10.58
CA GLY A 147 7.36 16.01 11.31
C GLY A 147 7.80 14.55 11.22
N LYS A 148 7.97 13.88 12.37
CA LYS A 148 8.39 12.46 12.43
C LYS A 148 7.25 11.46 12.17
N ASN A 149 6.00 11.90 12.20
CA ASN A 149 4.85 11.06 11.85
C ASN A 149 4.72 11.03 10.33
N SER A 150 5.07 9.91 9.73
CA SER A 150 5.04 9.71 8.29
C SER A 150 3.79 8.96 7.80
N ASN A 151 2.82 8.64 8.67
CA ASN A 151 1.57 8.04 8.29
C ASN A 151 0.48 9.10 8.13
N GLY A 152 -0.39 8.89 7.14
CA GLY A 152 -1.69 9.53 7.02
C GLY A 152 -2.78 8.66 7.63
N ALA A 153 -3.92 8.52 6.96
CA ALA A 153 -5.05 7.68 7.39
C ALA A 153 -4.67 6.19 7.42
N ALA A 154 -3.93 5.77 8.42
CA ALA A 154 -3.43 4.41 8.60
C ALA A 154 -3.25 4.05 10.07
N CYS A 155 -3.77 2.90 10.47
CA CYS A 155 -3.61 2.35 11.81
C CYS A 155 -3.59 0.81 11.78
N HIS A 156 -3.45 0.17 12.94
CA HIS A 156 -3.44 -1.29 13.05
C HIS A 156 -4.73 -1.94 12.53
N SER A 157 -5.87 -1.29 12.71
CA SER A 157 -7.16 -1.84 12.23
C SER A 157 -7.25 -1.86 10.70
N CYS A 158 -6.82 -0.80 10.00
CA CYS A 158 -7.03 -0.68 8.56
C CYS A 158 -5.83 -1.08 7.69
N CYS A 159 -4.60 -0.61 7.98
CA CYS A 159 -3.49 -0.70 7.03
C CYS A 159 -2.27 -1.47 7.52
N MET A 160 -1.99 -1.52 8.83
CA MET A 160 -0.74 -2.09 9.30
C MET A 160 -0.75 -3.62 9.25
N ILE A 161 0.38 -4.21 8.87
CA ILE A 161 0.64 -5.65 8.83
C ILE A 161 1.76 -6.01 9.81
N SER A 162 2.14 -7.28 9.88
CA SER A 162 3.30 -7.70 10.67
C SER A 162 4.56 -6.92 10.24
N GLU A 163 5.31 -6.36 11.20
CA GLU A 163 6.54 -5.60 10.89
C GLU A 163 7.58 -6.43 10.15
N THR A 164 7.59 -7.75 10.33
CA THR A 164 8.49 -8.67 9.63
C THR A 164 8.13 -8.86 8.15
N ALA A 165 6.90 -8.49 7.76
CA ALA A 165 6.40 -8.55 6.40
C ALA A 165 6.57 -7.21 5.65
N CYS A 166 6.71 -6.09 6.39
CA CYS A 166 6.84 -4.75 5.84
C CYS A 166 8.30 -4.29 5.77
N GLU A 167 8.79 -3.88 4.60
CA GLU A 167 10.17 -3.38 4.44
C GLU A 167 10.42 -2.02 5.10
N ASN A 168 9.37 -1.29 5.48
CA ASN A 168 9.46 0.06 6.04
C ASN A 168 8.90 0.18 7.48
N GLY A 169 8.60 -0.94 8.14
CA GLY A 169 8.11 -0.99 9.53
C GLY A 169 6.81 -0.19 9.72
N ASN A 170 5.82 -0.40 8.86
CA ASN A 170 4.50 0.22 8.90
C ASN A 170 4.52 1.78 8.87
N ARG A 171 5.51 2.38 8.22
CA ARG A 171 5.61 3.83 8.03
C ARG A 171 5.29 4.20 6.60
N MET A 172 4.82 5.43 6.39
CA MET A 172 4.40 5.94 5.08
C MET A 172 3.23 5.15 4.49
N LEU A 173 2.16 5.07 5.26
CA LEU A 173 0.90 4.44 4.90
C LEU A 173 -0.23 5.48 4.93
N ASP A 174 -1.15 5.42 3.97
CA ASP A 174 -2.35 6.25 3.92
C ASP A 174 -3.40 5.64 2.99
N ARG A 175 -4.48 5.09 3.57
CA ARG A 175 -5.58 4.54 2.76
C ARG A 175 -6.29 5.59 1.91
N GLY A 176 -6.25 6.87 2.30
CA GLY A 176 -6.83 7.97 1.54
C GLY A 176 -6.14 8.28 0.22
N LEU A 177 -4.93 7.72 -0.04
CA LEU A 177 -4.30 7.75 -1.36
C LEU A 177 -4.72 6.55 -2.23
N VAL A 178 -5.27 5.51 -1.64
CA VAL A 178 -5.72 4.29 -2.34
C VAL A 178 -7.21 4.40 -2.66
N VAL A 179 -8.05 4.63 -1.65
CA VAL A 179 -9.51 4.72 -1.75
C VAL A 179 -10.02 6.08 -1.32
N PRO A 180 -11.15 6.56 -1.86
CA PRO A 180 -11.74 7.83 -1.45
C PRO A 180 -12.26 7.73 -0.01
N ILE A 181 -11.78 8.63 0.86
CA ILE A 181 -12.27 8.77 2.23
C ILE A 181 -12.87 10.15 2.43
N PRO A 182 -13.85 10.34 3.35
CA PRO A 182 -14.52 11.61 3.58
C PRO A 182 -13.57 12.80 3.72
N GLY A 183 -13.77 13.83 2.91
CA GLY A 183 -12.98 15.07 2.89
C GLY A 183 -11.63 14.97 2.15
N ARG A 184 -11.30 13.82 1.55
CA ARG A 184 -10.05 13.59 0.80
C ARG A 184 -10.28 12.72 -0.45
N GLU A 185 -11.47 12.76 -1.00
CA GLU A 185 -11.90 11.89 -2.12
C GLU A 185 -11.01 12.08 -3.36
N ASP A 186 -10.57 13.31 -3.62
CA ASP A 186 -9.72 13.65 -4.77
C ASP A 186 -8.28 13.14 -4.65
N ASN A 187 -7.86 12.70 -3.47
CA ASN A 187 -6.53 12.14 -3.27
C ASN A 187 -6.42 10.68 -3.74
N ALA A 188 -7.54 9.98 -3.85
CA ALA A 188 -7.57 8.55 -4.12
C ALA A 188 -7.20 8.21 -5.56
N TYR A 189 -6.15 7.39 -5.74
CA TYR A 189 -5.71 6.92 -7.05
C TYR A 189 -6.73 5.99 -7.72
N PHE A 190 -7.37 5.11 -6.95
CA PHE A 190 -8.33 4.13 -7.46
C PHE A 190 -9.77 4.58 -7.35
N ARG A 191 -10.06 5.89 -7.24
CA ARG A 191 -11.42 6.42 -7.06
C ARG A 191 -12.43 5.84 -8.04
N GLU A 192 -12.15 5.92 -9.35
CA GLU A 192 -13.06 5.41 -10.38
C GLU A 192 -13.23 3.90 -10.27
N LEU A 193 -12.14 3.16 -10.08
CA LEU A 193 -12.18 1.71 -9.93
C LEU A 193 -12.92 1.26 -8.67
N VAL A 194 -12.83 2.03 -7.58
CA VAL A 194 -13.59 1.79 -6.34
C VAL A 194 -15.10 1.94 -6.60
N ASN A 195 -15.50 2.98 -7.32
CA ASN A 195 -16.90 3.18 -7.68
C ASN A 195 -17.43 1.99 -8.49
N ASP A 196 -16.68 1.56 -9.49
CA ASP A 196 -17.07 0.45 -10.37
C ASP A 196 -17.14 -0.90 -9.62
N LEU A 197 -16.13 -1.21 -8.81
CA LEU A 197 -16.02 -2.51 -8.14
C LEU A 197 -16.87 -2.62 -6.88
N CYS A 198 -17.01 -1.52 -6.15
CA CYS A 198 -17.72 -1.51 -4.85
C CYS A 198 -19.14 -1.00 -4.94
N GLN A 199 -19.58 -0.51 -6.12
CA GLN A 199 -20.92 0.08 -6.35
C GLN A 199 -21.25 1.20 -5.34
N VAL A 200 -20.27 2.05 -5.06
CA VAL A 200 -20.41 3.19 -4.16
C VAL A 200 -20.51 4.45 -5.00
N ASP A 201 -21.61 5.20 -4.87
CA ASP A 201 -21.74 6.54 -5.44
C ASP A 201 -21.00 7.54 -4.54
N LEU A 202 -19.87 8.08 -5.02
CA LEU A 202 -18.97 8.99 -4.29
C LEU A 202 -18.96 10.38 -4.90
#